data_5b61df15bc152a125b331c720632b6bf
#
_entry.id   5b61df15bc152a125b331c720632b6bf
#
_cell.length_a   1.000
_cell.length_b   1.000
_cell.length_c   1.000
_cell.angle_alpha   90.00
_cell.angle_beta   90.00
_cell.angle_gamma   90.00
#
_symmetry.space_group_name_H-M   'P 1'
#
loop_
_entity.id
_entity.type
_entity.pdbx_description
1 polymer ?
#
loop_
_entity_poly.entity_id
_entity_poly.type
_entity_poly.pdbx_seq_one_letter_code
_entity_poly.pdbx_strand_id
1 'polypeptide(L)' 'KEQSKAIKKVEKAIAESEKKITELENSIAAIEAKLATPEGAADVSLYTEYSELKKKLSDTMDLWTEQTLELEELNAANS' A
#
# COMPACT_ATOMS: atom_id res chain seq x y z
N LYS A 1 -19.62 20.43 -9.61
CA LYS A 1 -19.58 20.39 -8.14
C LYS A 1 -19.52 18.97 -7.61
N GLU A 2 -20.35 18.09 -8.13
CA GLU A 2 -20.35 16.69 -7.70
C GLU A 2 -19.04 15.99 -8.08
N GLN A 3 -18.51 16.29 -9.27
CA GLN A 3 -17.21 15.75 -9.70
C GLN A 3 -16.08 16.24 -8.81
N SER A 4 -16.15 17.49 -8.35
CA SER A 4 -15.16 18.05 -7.45
C SER A 4 -15.10 17.30 -6.13
N LYS A 5 -16.26 16.92 -5.60
CA LYS A 5 -16.34 16.12 -4.37
C LYS A 5 -15.83 14.72 -4.60
N ALA A 6 -16.16 14.12 -5.75
CA ALA A 6 -15.67 12.78 -6.10
C ALA A 6 -14.16 12.78 -6.25
N ILE A 7 -13.59 13.79 -6.89
CA ILE A 7 -12.14 13.94 -7.05
C ILE A 7 -11.45 14.03 -5.70
N LYS A 8 -11.95 14.88 -4.80
CA LYS A 8 -11.38 15.05 -3.47
C LYS A 8 -11.42 13.75 -2.65
N LYS A 9 -12.52 13.01 -2.77
CA LYS A 9 -12.70 11.75 -2.07
C LYS A 9 -11.68 10.73 -2.56
N VAL A 10 -11.47 10.63 -3.87
CA VAL A 10 -10.50 9.71 -4.44
C VAL A 10 -9.07 10.13 -4.07
N GLU A 11 -8.78 11.43 -4.14
CA GLU A 11 -7.46 11.95 -3.74
C GLU A 11 -7.13 11.60 -2.29
N LYS A 12 -8.12 11.72 -1.40
CA LYS A 12 -7.93 11.35 0.00
C LYS A 12 -7.68 9.85 0.15
N ALA A 13 -8.43 9.03 -0.59
CA ALA A 13 -8.26 7.58 -0.56
C ALA A 13 -6.86 7.19 -1.07
N ILE A 14 -6.37 7.85 -2.12
CA ILE A 14 -5.04 7.63 -2.65
C ILE A 14 -3.97 7.97 -1.59
N ALA A 15 -4.12 9.12 -0.92
CA ALA A 15 -3.19 9.53 0.12
C ALA A 15 -3.12 8.51 1.26
N GLU A 16 -4.28 7.97 1.66
CA GLU A 16 -4.34 6.94 2.70
C GLU A 16 -3.69 5.64 2.24
N SER A 17 -3.89 5.25 0.98
CA SER A 17 -3.23 4.07 0.40
C SER A 17 -1.72 4.24 0.36
N GLU A 18 -1.24 5.42 -0.05
CA GLU A 18 0.20 5.73 -0.09
C GLU A 18 0.83 5.66 1.30
N LYS A 19 0.12 6.18 2.30
CA LYS A 19 0.58 6.10 3.69
C LYS A 19 0.68 4.65 4.15
N LYS A 20 -0.32 3.85 3.82
CA LYS A 20 -0.35 2.44 4.18
C LYS A 20 0.76 1.66 3.49
N ILE A 21 1.02 1.95 2.21
CA ILE A 21 2.12 1.35 1.45
C ILE A 21 3.45 1.63 2.16
N THR A 22 3.68 2.89 2.54
CA THR A 22 4.91 3.29 3.24
C THR A 22 5.05 2.54 4.57
N GLU A 23 3.98 2.45 5.35
CA GLU A 23 3.99 1.73 6.62
C GLU A 23 4.29 0.25 6.43
N LEU A 24 3.69 -0.38 5.41
CA LEU A 24 3.93 -1.79 5.10
C LEU A 24 5.38 -2.01 4.64
N GLU A 25 5.91 -1.13 3.81
CA GLU A 25 7.30 -1.21 3.35
C GLU A 25 8.28 -1.10 4.53
N ASN A 26 7.99 -0.19 5.47
CA ASN A 26 8.82 -0.04 6.67
C ASN A 26 8.77 -1.29 7.54
N SER A 27 7.60 -1.88 7.72
CA SER A 27 7.43 -3.12 8.48
C SER A 27 8.17 -4.27 7.83
N ILE A 28 8.09 -4.39 6.51
CA ILE A 28 8.78 -5.42 5.75
C ILE A 28 10.30 -5.26 5.89
N ALA A 29 10.80 -4.03 5.78
CA ALA A 29 12.23 -3.74 5.93
C ALA A 29 12.73 -4.14 7.32
N ALA A 30 11.92 -3.89 8.37
CA ALA A 30 12.27 -4.27 9.73
C ALA A 30 12.37 -5.79 9.88
N ILE A 31 11.46 -6.54 9.27
CA ILE A 31 11.50 -8.00 9.30
C ILE A 31 12.69 -8.52 8.49
N GLU A 32 12.95 -7.93 7.33
CA GLU A 32 14.12 -8.30 6.52
C GLU A 32 15.42 -8.15 7.31
N ALA A 33 15.53 -7.08 8.09
CA ALA A 33 16.70 -6.85 8.95
C ALA A 33 16.83 -7.96 9.99
N LYS A 34 15.72 -8.42 10.58
CA LYS A 34 15.71 -9.51 11.53
C LYS A 34 16.07 -10.85 10.87
N LEU A 35 15.55 -11.08 9.66
CA LEU A 35 15.83 -12.30 8.91
C LEU A 35 17.29 -12.40 8.47
N ALA A 36 17.99 -11.26 8.42
CA ALA A 36 19.41 -11.22 8.10
C ALA A 36 20.29 -11.73 9.24
N THR A 37 19.72 -11.87 10.44
CA THR A 37 20.45 -12.44 11.59
C THR A 37 20.25 -13.96 11.63
N PRO A 38 21.22 -14.73 12.22
CA PRO A 38 21.04 -16.17 12.33
C PRO A 38 19.82 -16.58 13.16
N GLU A 39 19.52 -15.83 14.22
CA GLU A 39 18.36 -16.10 15.08
C GLU A 39 17.04 -15.82 14.34
N GLY A 40 16.98 -14.72 13.61
CA GLY A 40 15.82 -14.37 12.82
C GLY A 40 15.60 -15.35 11.67
N ALA A 41 16.68 -15.76 11.01
CA ALA A 41 16.60 -16.72 9.91
C ALA A 41 16.05 -18.07 10.34
N ALA A 42 16.18 -18.41 11.62
CA ALA A 42 15.67 -19.65 12.19
C ALA A 42 14.22 -19.52 12.68
N ASP A 43 13.69 -18.33 12.73
CA ASP A 43 12.35 -18.06 13.26
C ASP A 43 11.29 -18.18 12.17
N VAL A 44 10.53 -19.27 12.21
CA VAL A 44 9.46 -19.56 11.23
C VAL A 44 8.37 -18.48 11.25
N SER A 45 8.07 -17.94 12.43
CA SER A 45 7.01 -16.93 12.56
C SER A 45 7.35 -15.64 11.82
N LEU A 46 8.63 -15.29 11.71
CA LEU A 46 9.05 -14.11 10.95
C LEU A 46 8.78 -14.29 9.46
N TYR A 47 9.01 -15.49 8.94
CA TYR A 47 8.71 -15.78 7.52
C TYR A 47 7.22 -15.68 7.23
N THR A 48 6.39 -16.13 8.17
CA THR A 48 4.94 -16.02 8.04
C THR A 48 4.50 -14.55 8.03
N GLU A 49 5.01 -13.75 8.97
CA GLU A 49 4.73 -12.31 9.00
C GLU A 49 5.20 -11.61 7.73
N TYR A 50 6.40 -11.95 7.27
CA TYR A 50 6.96 -11.40 6.06
C TYR A 50 6.06 -11.66 4.86
N SER A 51 5.62 -12.90 4.70
CA SER A 51 4.73 -13.31 3.62
C SER A 51 3.39 -12.57 3.67
N GLU A 52 2.80 -12.45 4.86
CA GLU A 52 1.54 -11.74 5.06
C GLU A 52 1.66 -10.26 4.74
N LEU A 53 2.74 -9.63 5.18
CA LEU A 53 2.97 -8.21 4.91
C LEU A 53 3.18 -7.95 3.42
N LYS A 54 3.90 -8.83 2.74
CA LYS A 54 4.11 -8.70 1.29
C LYS A 54 2.79 -8.83 0.54
N LYS A 55 1.93 -9.72 0.98
CA LYS A 55 0.60 -9.87 0.37
C LYS A 55 -0.24 -8.61 0.58
N LYS A 56 -0.24 -8.07 1.80
CA LYS A 56 -0.98 -6.84 2.11
C LYS A 56 -0.46 -5.66 1.28
N LEU A 57 0.86 -5.58 1.10
CA LEU A 57 1.47 -4.55 0.29
C LEU A 57 1.01 -4.66 -1.16
N SER A 58 1.03 -5.87 -1.72
CA SER A 58 0.59 -6.13 -3.09
C SER A 58 -0.88 -5.73 -3.27
N ASP A 59 -1.74 -6.14 -2.34
CA ASP A 59 -3.17 -5.81 -2.38
C ASP A 59 -3.39 -4.31 -2.29
N THR A 60 -2.64 -3.63 -1.43
CA THR A 60 -2.74 -2.17 -1.27
C THR A 60 -2.26 -1.44 -2.52
N MET A 61 -1.20 -1.93 -3.15
CA MET A 61 -0.70 -1.36 -4.40
C MET A 61 -1.71 -1.52 -5.54
N ASP A 62 -2.39 -2.67 -5.59
CA ASP A 62 -3.45 -2.89 -6.58
C ASP A 62 -4.60 -1.90 -6.36
N LEU A 63 -4.98 -1.69 -5.11
CA LEU A 63 -6.01 -0.72 -4.76
C LEU A 63 -5.58 0.70 -5.15
N TRP A 64 -4.33 1.06 -4.84
CA TRP A 64 -3.76 2.36 -5.22
C TRP A 64 -3.81 2.57 -6.73
N THR A 65 -3.48 1.53 -7.51
CA THR A 65 -3.52 1.59 -8.96
C THR A 65 -4.94 1.86 -9.46
N GLU A 66 -5.93 1.16 -8.91
CA GLU A 66 -7.33 1.38 -9.25
C GLU A 66 -7.78 2.80 -8.92
N GLN A 67 -7.37 3.29 -7.75
CA GLN A 67 -7.72 4.64 -7.30
C GLN A 67 -7.10 5.71 -8.19
N THR A 68 -5.85 5.53 -8.62
CA THR A 68 -5.20 6.49 -9.51
C THR A 68 -5.83 6.50 -10.89
N LEU A 69 -6.26 5.35 -11.40
CA LEU A 69 -6.99 5.26 -12.66
C LEU A 69 -8.35 5.96 -12.56
N GLU A 70 -9.04 5.77 -11.45
CA GLU A 70 -10.31 6.45 -11.21
C GLU A 70 -10.13 7.96 -11.18
N LEU A 71 -9.07 8.44 -10.53
CA LEU A 71 -8.78 9.87 -10.48
C LEU A 71 -8.50 10.42 -11.88
N GLU A 72 -7.75 9.70 -12.70
CA GLU A 72 -7.48 10.10 -14.08
C GLU A 72 -8.77 10.23 -14.88
N GLU A 73 -9.68 9.27 -14.72
CA GLU A 73 -10.98 9.28 -15.39
C GLU A 73 -11.82 10.47 -14.96
N LEU A 74 -11.84 10.76 -13.66
CA LEU A 74 -12.59 11.89 -13.13
C LEU A 74 -12.01 13.22 -13.62
N ASN A 75 -10.69 13.34 -13.67
CA ASN A 75 -10.04 14.54 -14.19
C ASN A 75 -10.29 14.72 -15.68
N ALA A 76 -10.25 13.65 -16.45
CA ALA A 76 -10.54 13.70 -17.88
C ALA A 76 -11.99 14.13 -18.14
N ALA A 77 -12.92 13.63 -17.35
CA ALA A 77 -14.33 13.99 -17.47
C ALA A 77 -14.58 15.45 -17.08
N ASN A 78 -13.72 16.00 -16.20
CA ASN A 78 -13.86 17.37 -15.68
C ASN A 78 -13.15 18.40 -16.57
N SER A 79 -12.35 17.98 -17.52
CA SER A 79 -11.67 18.90 -18.45
C SER A 79 -12.47 19.09 -19.78
#